data_9d6bb2f3bdb9192994f461bfcc3e8566
#
_entry.id   9d6bb2f3bdb9192994f461bfcc3e8566
#
_cell.length_a   1.000
_cell.length_b   1.000
_cell.length_c   1.000
_cell.angle_alpha   90.00
_cell.angle_beta   90.00
_cell.angle_gamma   90.00
#
_symmetry.space_group_name_H-M   'P 1'
#
loop_
_entity.id
_entity.type
_entity.pdbx_description
1 polymer ?
#
loop_
_entity_poly.entity_id
_entity_poly.type
_entity_poly.pdbx_seq_one_letter_code
_entity_poly.pdbx_strand_id
1 'polypeptide(L)'
;MRKQFARKAIIIAFWLVVWELLDHVVDNRLVLAGPIRTLQALADQVVMPNFWMIVGASFGRIALGFLLSFGVGFLLALVACRVRLFRDFVDPIISLLRTIPVASFIILLLIWVGNQALTVFLAFFIVLPLIYTNMVTGFESVDKQMLCLLYTSPSPRDRQK
;
A
#
# COMPACT_ATOMS: atom_id res chain seq x y z
N MET A 1 -6.89 -24.16 21.12
CA MET A 1 -6.82 -23.82 19.68
C MET A 1 -8.13 -24.12 18.93
N ARG A 2 -8.75 -25.29 19.06
CA ARG A 2 -9.97 -25.70 18.34
C ARG A 2 -11.19 -24.79 18.55
N LYS A 3 -11.45 -24.31 19.76
CA LYS A 3 -12.58 -23.41 20.10
C LYS A 3 -12.41 -22.00 19.48
N GLN A 4 -11.20 -21.49 19.36
CA GLN A 4 -10.94 -20.19 18.74
C GLN A 4 -11.10 -20.25 17.20
N PHE A 5 -10.71 -21.38 16.60
CA PHE A 5 -10.89 -21.62 15.17
C PHE A 5 -12.37 -21.72 14.82
N ALA A 6 -13.16 -22.51 15.61
CA ALA A 6 -14.60 -22.63 15.41
C ALA A 6 -15.33 -21.26 15.54
N ARG A 7 -14.96 -20.44 16.52
CA ARG A 7 -15.53 -19.10 16.67
C ARG A 7 -15.23 -18.20 15.48
N LYS A 8 -13.99 -18.21 14.98
CA LYS A 8 -13.62 -17.43 13.78
C LYS A 8 -14.38 -17.92 12.54
N ALA A 9 -14.51 -19.22 12.36
CA ALA A 9 -15.26 -19.80 11.25
C ALA A 9 -16.74 -19.39 11.27
N ILE A 10 -17.38 -19.40 12.44
CA ILE A 10 -18.78 -18.96 12.62
C ILE A 10 -18.93 -17.48 12.25
N ILE A 11 -18.02 -16.63 12.69
CA ILE A 11 -18.05 -15.19 12.38
C ILE A 11 -17.90 -14.96 10.86
N ILE A 12 -16.96 -15.68 10.21
CA ILE A 12 -16.78 -15.57 8.77
C ILE A 12 -18.04 -16.06 8.03
N ALA A 13 -18.58 -17.21 8.43
CA ALA A 13 -19.80 -17.74 7.84
C ALA A 13 -20.99 -16.77 8.00
N PHE A 14 -21.13 -16.15 9.15
CA PHE A 14 -22.17 -15.15 9.39
C PHE A 14 -22.05 -13.96 8.41
N TRP A 15 -20.83 -13.40 8.23
CA TRP A 15 -20.63 -12.28 7.31
C TRP A 15 -20.83 -12.67 5.84
N LEU A 16 -20.46 -13.90 5.46
CA LEU A 16 -20.73 -14.40 4.11
C LEU A 16 -22.24 -14.53 3.85
N VAL A 17 -23.02 -15.01 4.82
CA VAL A 17 -24.48 -15.10 4.72
C VAL A 17 -25.11 -13.70 4.63
N VAL A 18 -24.64 -12.76 5.45
CA VAL A 18 -25.12 -11.38 5.37
C VAL A 18 -24.83 -10.77 4.00
N TRP A 19 -23.64 -10.99 3.46
CA TRP A 19 -23.29 -10.50 2.12
C TRP A 19 -24.16 -11.12 1.01
N GLU A 20 -24.42 -12.43 1.06
CA GLU A 20 -25.29 -13.12 0.11
C GLU A 20 -26.74 -12.62 0.19
N LEU A 21 -27.24 -12.37 1.43
CA LEU A 21 -28.58 -11.79 1.64
C LEU A 21 -28.68 -10.38 1.04
N LEU A 22 -27.65 -9.56 1.22
CA LEU A 22 -27.61 -8.22 0.65
C LEU A 22 -27.62 -8.26 -0.89
N ASP A 23 -26.93 -9.22 -1.52
CA ASP A 23 -26.97 -9.41 -2.97
C ASP A 23 -28.38 -9.71 -3.45
N HIS A 24 -29.11 -10.57 -2.72
CA HIS A 24 -30.49 -10.91 -3.06
C HIS A 24 -31.48 -9.74 -2.85
N VAL A 25 -31.24 -8.91 -1.82
CA VAL A 25 -32.10 -7.75 -1.52
C VAL A 25 -31.89 -6.63 -2.54
N VAL A 26 -30.64 -6.38 -2.92
CA VAL A 26 -30.29 -5.32 -3.90
C VAL A 26 -30.68 -5.73 -5.32
N ASP A 27 -30.60 -7.01 -5.65
CA ASP A 27 -30.90 -7.65 -6.95
C ASP A 27 -30.38 -6.86 -8.17
N ASN A 28 -29.30 -6.15 -8.00
CA ASN A 28 -28.66 -5.35 -9.02
C ASN A 28 -27.19 -5.72 -9.16
N ARG A 29 -26.88 -6.49 -10.21
CA ARG A 29 -25.51 -7.01 -10.50
C ARG A 29 -24.46 -5.93 -10.70
N LEU A 30 -24.84 -4.70 -11.03
CA LEU A 30 -23.90 -3.59 -11.21
C LEU A 30 -23.52 -2.92 -9.89
N VAL A 31 -24.34 -3.08 -8.85
CA VAL A 31 -24.15 -2.44 -7.56
C VAL A 31 -23.50 -3.39 -6.56
N LEU A 32 -23.99 -4.63 -6.50
CA LEU A 32 -23.48 -5.63 -5.54
C LEU A 32 -23.47 -7.02 -6.18
N ALA A 33 -22.37 -7.73 -6.04
CA ALA A 33 -22.27 -9.14 -6.41
C ALA A 33 -22.02 -9.97 -5.14
N GLY A 34 -22.83 -11.00 -4.91
CA GLY A 34 -22.69 -11.90 -3.78
C GLY A 34 -21.45 -12.81 -3.86
N PRO A 35 -21.05 -13.42 -2.75
CA PRO A 35 -19.89 -14.29 -2.70
C PRO A 35 -19.97 -15.49 -3.64
N ILE A 36 -21.15 -16.09 -3.80
CA ILE A 36 -21.32 -17.26 -4.68
C ILE A 36 -21.13 -16.84 -6.15
N ARG A 37 -21.74 -15.75 -6.57
CA ARG A 37 -21.60 -15.20 -7.94
C ARG A 37 -20.16 -14.79 -8.23
N THR A 38 -19.49 -14.18 -7.24
CA THR A 38 -18.07 -13.78 -7.36
C THR A 38 -17.17 -14.97 -7.55
N LEU A 39 -17.37 -16.06 -6.79
CA LEU A 39 -16.60 -17.29 -6.93
C LEU A 39 -16.84 -17.97 -8.29
N GLN A 40 -18.07 -18.00 -8.76
CA GLN A 40 -18.39 -18.53 -10.09
C GLN A 40 -17.69 -17.74 -11.20
N ALA A 41 -17.83 -16.40 -11.18
CA ALA A 41 -17.15 -15.54 -12.13
C ALA A 41 -15.62 -15.69 -12.09
N LEU A 42 -15.06 -15.84 -10.89
CA LEU A 42 -13.62 -16.10 -10.74
C LEU A 42 -13.22 -17.44 -11.34
N ALA A 43 -14.00 -18.51 -11.10
CA ALA A 43 -13.72 -19.84 -11.64
C ALA A 43 -13.75 -19.83 -13.18
N ASP A 44 -14.70 -19.11 -13.79
CA ASP A 44 -14.78 -18.96 -15.24
C ASP A 44 -13.60 -18.17 -15.82
N GLN A 45 -13.17 -17.11 -15.12
CA GLN A 45 -12.09 -16.24 -15.59
C GLN A 45 -10.70 -16.87 -15.44
N VAL A 46 -10.43 -17.58 -14.35
CA VAL A 46 -9.11 -18.20 -14.06
C VAL A 46 -8.67 -19.18 -15.16
N VAL A 47 -9.62 -19.82 -15.83
CA VAL A 47 -9.35 -20.76 -16.94
C VAL A 47 -8.93 -20.03 -18.22
N MET A 48 -9.23 -18.73 -18.34
CA MET A 48 -8.94 -17.94 -19.53
C MET A 48 -7.49 -17.40 -19.51
N PRO A 49 -6.66 -17.68 -20.54
CA PRO A 49 -5.29 -17.15 -20.60
C PRO A 49 -5.22 -15.62 -20.53
N ASN A 50 -6.20 -14.93 -21.10
CA ASN A 50 -6.28 -13.48 -21.09
C ASN A 50 -6.41 -12.89 -19.67
N PHE A 51 -7.06 -13.61 -18.76
CA PHE A 51 -7.18 -13.20 -17.36
C PHE A 51 -5.81 -13.01 -16.71
N TRP A 52 -4.92 -13.98 -16.85
CA TRP A 52 -3.57 -13.93 -16.26
C TRP A 52 -2.68 -12.85 -16.87
N MET A 53 -2.87 -12.59 -18.18
CA MET A 53 -2.16 -11.49 -18.84
C MET A 53 -2.61 -10.13 -18.30
N ILE A 54 -3.92 -9.92 -18.08
CA ILE A 54 -4.47 -8.69 -17.50
C ILE A 54 -4.02 -8.52 -16.06
N VAL A 55 -4.08 -9.59 -15.26
CA VAL A 55 -3.62 -9.58 -13.86
C VAL A 55 -2.13 -9.26 -13.78
N GLY A 56 -1.31 -9.90 -14.61
CA GLY A 56 0.13 -9.65 -14.66
C GLY A 56 0.46 -8.22 -15.09
N ALA A 57 -0.22 -7.69 -16.09
CA ALA A 57 -0.05 -6.31 -16.52
C ALA A 57 -0.47 -5.30 -15.43
N SER A 58 -1.57 -5.57 -14.73
CA SER A 58 -2.04 -4.72 -13.64
C SER A 58 -1.07 -4.74 -12.45
N PHE A 59 -0.61 -5.93 -12.07
CA PHE A 59 0.41 -6.09 -11.03
C PHE A 59 1.70 -5.37 -11.38
N GLY A 60 2.18 -5.51 -12.63
CA GLY A 60 3.38 -4.83 -13.11
C GLY A 60 3.27 -3.30 -13.02
N ARG A 61 2.11 -2.72 -13.37
CA ARG A 61 1.86 -1.27 -13.26
C ARG A 61 1.87 -0.81 -11.81
N ILE A 62 1.21 -1.54 -10.92
CA ILE A 62 1.19 -1.22 -9.48
C ILE A 62 2.59 -1.34 -8.89
N ALA A 63 3.32 -2.41 -9.19
CA ALA A 63 4.68 -2.63 -8.73
C ALA A 63 5.63 -1.53 -9.22
N LEU A 64 5.51 -1.12 -10.49
CA LEU A 64 6.30 -0.01 -11.04
C LEU A 64 6.03 1.30 -10.29
N GLY A 65 4.76 1.67 -10.09
CA GLY A 65 4.39 2.86 -9.35
C GLY A 65 4.88 2.83 -7.89
N PHE A 66 4.78 1.68 -7.24
CA PHE A 66 5.29 1.46 -5.89
C PHE A 66 6.82 1.60 -5.82
N LEU A 67 7.56 0.95 -6.70
CA LEU A 67 9.04 1.01 -6.71
C LEU A 67 9.56 2.41 -7.01
N LEU A 68 8.92 3.12 -7.95
CA LEU A 68 9.25 4.52 -8.22
C LEU A 68 8.99 5.39 -6.99
N SER A 69 7.83 5.21 -6.35
CA SER A 69 7.48 5.92 -5.12
C SER A 69 8.45 5.62 -3.97
N PHE A 70 8.83 4.34 -3.82
CA PHE A 70 9.81 3.93 -2.81
C PHE A 70 11.16 4.58 -3.04
N GLY A 71 11.69 4.52 -4.27
CA GLY A 71 12.98 5.13 -4.63
C GLY A 71 12.99 6.64 -4.41
N VAL A 72 11.98 7.35 -4.95
CA VAL A 72 11.87 8.81 -4.82
C VAL A 72 11.62 9.20 -3.36
N GLY A 73 10.69 8.55 -2.66
CA GLY A 73 10.37 8.84 -1.27
C GLY A 73 11.55 8.61 -0.32
N PHE A 74 12.31 7.53 -0.55
CA PHE A 74 13.54 7.25 0.20
C PHE A 74 14.60 8.34 -0.03
N LEU A 75 14.86 8.72 -1.28
CA LEU A 75 15.84 9.76 -1.60
C LEU A 75 15.43 11.12 -1.04
N LEU A 76 14.15 11.50 -1.18
CA LEU A 76 13.64 12.74 -0.60
C LEU A 76 13.79 12.75 0.92
N ALA A 77 13.46 11.65 1.61
CA ALA A 77 13.60 11.53 3.05
C ALA A 77 15.07 11.62 3.49
N LEU A 78 15.97 10.97 2.75
CA LEU A 78 17.41 11.01 3.03
C LEU A 78 17.96 12.44 2.96
N VAL A 79 17.58 13.19 1.93
CA VAL A 79 17.98 14.60 1.75
C VAL A 79 17.34 15.48 2.83
N ALA A 80 16.05 15.29 3.12
CA ALA A 80 15.32 16.05 4.13
C ALA A 80 15.91 15.88 5.53
N CYS A 81 16.39 14.69 5.88
CA CYS A 81 17.07 14.45 7.14
C CYS A 81 18.47 15.10 7.24
N ARG A 82 19.09 15.39 6.08
CA ARG A 82 20.43 16.05 6.03
C ARG A 82 20.32 17.56 5.91
N VAL A 83 19.32 18.08 5.19
CA VAL A 83 19.18 19.49 4.83
C VAL A 83 17.83 20.00 5.32
N ARG A 84 17.83 20.76 6.41
CA ARG A 84 16.63 21.30 7.05
C ARG A 84 15.80 22.19 6.13
N LEU A 85 16.49 23.05 5.37
CA LEU A 85 15.82 23.92 4.39
C LEU A 85 15.06 23.11 3.32
N PHE A 86 15.64 22.02 2.83
CA PHE A 86 14.98 21.14 1.86
C PHE A 86 13.73 20.50 2.46
N ARG A 87 13.80 20.07 3.71
CA ARG A 87 12.66 19.52 4.45
C ARG A 87 11.51 20.52 4.55
N ASP A 88 11.82 21.78 4.92
CA ASP A 88 10.83 22.84 5.06
C ASP A 88 10.08 23.13 3.73
N PHE A 89 10.69 22.85 2.58
CA PHE A 89 10.06 22.93 1.26
C PHE A 89 9.25 21.69 0.90
N VAL A 90 9.72 20.49 1.25
CA VAL A 90 9.10 19.22 0.84
C VAL A 90 7.90 18.87 1.72
N ASP A 91 7.98 19.09 3.02
CA ASP A 91 6.92 18.72 3.98
C ASP A 91 5.54 19.32 3.62
N PRO A 92 5.40 20.61 3.20
CA PRO A 92 4.12 21.15 2.76
C PRO A 92 3.56 20.43 1.53
N ILE A 93 4.41 20.08 0.57
CA ILE A 93 4.01 19.38 -0.67
C ILE A 93 3.49 17.98 -0.34
N ILE A 94 4.22 17.25 0.51
CA ILE A 94 3.81 15.92 0.98
C ILE A 94 2.49 15.99 1.75
N SER A 95 2.31 17.02 2.58
CA SER A 95 1.07 17.26 3.31
C SER A 95 -0.11 17.54 2.37
N LEU A 96 0.09 18.35 1.34
CA LEU A 96 -0.92 18.61 0.31
C LEU A 96 -1.32 17.31 -0.41
N LEU A 97 -0.37 16.48 -0.82
CA LEU A 97 -0.67 15.20 -1.47
C LEU A 97 -1.53 14.27 -0.61
N ARG A 98 -1.43 14.35 0.72
CA ARG A 98 -2.25 13.58 1.66
C ARG A 98 -3.66 14.11 1.82
N THR A 99 -3.86 15.41 1.66
CA THR A 99 -5.16 16.05 1.88
C THR A 99 -6.04 16.04 0.64
N ILE A 100 -5.47 15.86 -0.54
CA ILE A 100 -6.24 15.81 -1.79
C ILE A 100 -7.13 14.57 -1.82
N PRO A 101 -8.46 14.71 -2.00
CA PRO A 101 -9.34 13.56 -2.17
C PRO A 101 -8.93 12.73 -3.37
N VAL A 102 -8.66 11.44 -3.15
CA VAL A 102 -8.17 10.53 -4.20
C VAL A 102 -9.10 10.52 -5.43
N ALA A 103 -10.41 10.59 -5.21
CA ALA A 103 -11.40 10.60 -6.30
C ALA A 103 -11.22 11.80 -7.26
N SER A 104 -10.99 13.00 -6.73
CA SER A 104 -10.74 14.20 -7.56
C SER A 104 -9.42 14.10 -8.31
N PHE A 105 -8.41 13.50 -7.68
CA PHE A 105 -7.11 13.32 -8.28
C PHE A 105 -7.13 12.28 -9.42
N ILE A 106 -7.95 11.24 -9.30
CA ILE A 106 -8.15 10.24 -10.37
C ILE A 106 -8.67 10.90 -11.65
N ILE A 107 -9.68 11.77 -11.53
CA ILE A 107 -10.27 12.46 -12.69
C ILE A 107 -9.22 13.34 -13.38
N LEU A 108 -8.44 14.10 -12.60
CA LEU A 108 -7.39 14.95 -13.12
C LEU A 108 -6.32 14.14 -13.88
N LEU A 109 -5.84 13.06 -13.27
CA LEU A 109 -4.84 12.18 -13.87
C LEU A 109 -5.39 11.48 -15.12
N LEU A 110 -6.66 11.06 -15.11
CA LEU A 110 -7.26 10.41 -16.26
C LEU A 110 -7.26 11.32 -17.50
N ILE A 111 -7.51 12.62 -17.29
CA ILE A 111 -7.50 13.62 -18.36
C ILE A 111 -6.07 13.88 -18.89
N TRP A 112 -5.08 13.93 -17.98
CA TRP A 112 -3.71 14.29 -18.34
C TRP A 112 -2.88 13.13 -18.90
N VAL A 113 -2.99 11.95 -18.27
CA VAL A 113 -2.09 10.82 -18.52
C VAL A 113 -2.77 9.69 -19.29
N GLY A 114 -4.10 9.72 -19.31
CA GLY A 114 -4.92 8.67 -19.93
C GLY A 114 -4.98 7.38 -19.11
N ASN A 115 -5.79 6.45 -19.58
CA ASN A 115 -6.14 5.24 -18.82
C ASN A 115 -4.95 4.27 -18.61
N GLN A 116 -4.00 4.21 -19.55
CA GLN A 116 -2.94 3.19 -19.49
C GLN A 116 -1.90 3.45 -18.40
N ALA A 117 -1.54 4.71 -18.17
CA ALA A 117 -0.55 5.08 -17.16
C ALA A 117 -1.18 5.48 -15.82
N LEU A 118 -2.50 5.69 -15.78
CA LEU A 118 -3.24 6.11 -14.58
C LEU A 118 -2.86 5.30 -13.33
N THR A 119 -2.84 3.96 -13.44
CA THR A 119 -2.53 3.08 -12.30
C THR A 119 -1.12 3.31 -11.73
N VAL A 120 -0.13 3.55 -12.60
CA VAL A 120 1.26 3.82 -12.17
C VAL A 120 1.33 5.14 -11.41
N PHE A 121 0.72 6.19 -11.96
CA PHE A 121 0.70 7.52 -11.33
C PHE A 121 -0.08 7.52 -10.02
N LEU A 122 -1.23 6.85 -9.96
CA LEU A 122 -2.00 6.72 -8.72
C LEU A 122 -1.19 6.00 -7.64
N ALA A 123 -0.60 4.84 -7.97
CA ALA A 123 0.24 4.12 -7.03
C ALA A 123 1.41 4.99 -6.56
N PHE A 124 2.05 5.72 -7.47
CA PHE A 124 3.15 6.64 -7.14
C PHE A 124 2.72 7.73 -6.15
N PHE A 125 1.68 8.50 -6.47
CA PHE A 125 1.28 9.65 -5.66
C PHE A 125 0.64 9.28 -4.31
N ILE A 126 -0.04 8.11 -4.22
CA ILE A 126 -0.61 7.63 -2.96
C ILE A 126 0.48 7.10 -2.03
N VAL A 127 1.45 6.38 -2.56
CA VAL A 127 2.48 5.71 -1.77
C VAL A 127 3.63 6.66 -1.40
N LEU A 128 3.94 7.65 -2.25
CA LEU A 128 5.05 8.59 -2.04
C LEU A 128 5.01 9.28 -0.66
N PRO A 129 3.90 9.94 -0.25
CA PRO A 129 3.87 10.59 1.05
C PRO A 129 3.97 9.60 2.21
N LEU A 130 3.47 8.38 2.05
CA LEU A 130 3.57 7.33 3.06
C LEU A 130 5.03 6.90 3.27
N ILE A 131 5.75 6.62 2.18
CA ILE A 131 7.17 6.22 2.24
C ILE A 131 8.02 7.35 2.80
N TYR A 132 7.86 8.57 2.28
CA TYR A 132 8.62 9.74 2.75
C TYR A 132 8.49 9.93 4.26
N THR A 133 7.27 10.00 4.78
CA THR A 133 7.07 10.25 6.21
C THR A 133 7.54 9.11 7.10
N ASN A 134 7.32 7.85 6.70
CA ASN A 134 7.81 6.70 7.46
C ASN A 134 9.34 6.65 7.47
N MET A 135 9.99 6.99 6.36
CA MET A 135 11.45 7.06 6.28
C MET A 135 12.03 8.20 7.12
N VAL A 136 11.43 9.40 7.06
CA VAL A 136 11.86 10.53 7.91
C VAL A 136 11.73 10.17 9.38
N THR A 137 10.57 9.64 9.80
CA THR A 137 10.34 9.19 11.18
C THR A 137 11.33 8.08 11.58
N GLY A 138 11.57 7.11 10.69
CA GLY A 138 12.53 6.05 10.91
C GLY A 138 13.95 6.57 11.12
N PHE A 139 14.41 7.50 10.29
CA PHE A 139 15.75 8.10 10.44
C PHE A 139 15.87 8.95 11.70
N GLU A 140 14.80 9.62 12.14
CA GLU A 140 14.79 10.41 13.36
C GLU A 140 14.71 9.56 14.64
N SER A 141 14.08 8.38 14.56
CA SER A 141 13.90 7.48 15.70
C SER A 141 15.17 6.68 16.06
N VAL A 142 16.21 6.75 15.23
CA VAL A 142 17.49 6.09 15.53
C VAL A 142 18.14 6.79 16.73
N ASP A 143 18.03 6.15 17.89
CA ASP A 143 18.60 6.65 19.14
C ASP A 143 20.14 6.68 19.05
N LYS A 144 20.69 7.89 19.07
CA LYS A 144 22.14 8.12 19.04
C LYS A 144 22.86 7.42 20.21
N GLN A 145 22.17 7.21 21.33
CA GLN A 145 22.71 6.51 22.49
C GLN A 145 22.85 5.01 22.23
N MET A 146 21.87 4.39 21.54
CA MET A 146 21.97 2.99 21.11
C MET A 146 23.08 2.78 20.07
N LEU A 147 23.24 3.72 19.15
CA LEU A 147 24.34 3.68 18.18
C LEU A 147 25.71 3.77 18.88
N CYS A 148 25.83 4.64 19.88
CA CYS A 148 27.04 4.80 20.69
C CYS A 148 27.35 3.51 21.48
N LEU A 149 26.36 2.86 22.08
CA LEU A 149 26.51 1.59 22.77
C LEU A 149 26.96 0.45 21.83
N LEU A 150 26.47 0.44 20.59
CA LEU A 150 26.86 -0.57 19.59
C LEU A 150 28.36 -0.42 19.20
N TYR A 151 28.86 0.82 19.10
CA TYR A 151 30.25 1.11 18.77
C TYR A 151 31.22 1.01 19.97
N THR A 152 30.72 1.25 21.20
CA THR A 152 31.53 1.25 22.41
C THR A 152 31.43 -0.04 23.22
N SER A 153 30.47 -0.91 22.92
CA SER A 153 30.37 -2.23 23.58
C SER A 153 31.55 -3.11 23.14
N PRO A 154 32.45 -3.50 24.06
CA PRO A 154 33.56 -4.38 23.69
C PRO A 154 33.04 -5.70 23.18
N SER A 155 33.52 -6.13 22.01
CA SER A 155 33.20 -7.42 21.42
C SER A 155 33.46 -8.53 22.44
N PRO A 156 32.65 -9.63 22.46
CA PRO A 156 32.95 -10.80 23.28
C PRO A 156 34.37 -11.36 23.10
N ARG A 157 35.02 -11.07 21.97
CA ARG A 157 36.42 -11.44 21.69
C ARG A 157 37.44 -10.61 22.45
N ASP A 158 37.14 -9.37 22.85
CA ASP A 158 38.05 -8.51 23.58
C ASP A 158 38.09 -8.84 25.07
N ARG A 159 37.14 -9.61 25.60
CA ARG A 159 37.12 -10.12 26.98
C ARG A 159 37.95 -11.39 27.18
N GLN A 160 38.50 -11.96 26.13
CA GLN A 160 39.30 -13.19 26.20
C GLN A 160 40.82 -12.95 26.08
N LYS A 161 41.24 -11.71 26.10
CA LYS A 161 42.64 -11.31 26.28
C LYS A 161 42.83 -10.63 27.65
#